data_d86935afd7abd75a153ed994cc5f0d10
#
_entry.id   d86935afd7abd75a153ed994cc5f0d10
#
_cell.length_a   1.000
_cell.length_b   1.000
_cell.length_c   1.000
_cell.angle_alpha   90.00
_cell.angle_beta   90.00
_cell.angle_gamma   90.00
#
_symmetry.space_group_name_H-M   'P 1'
#
loop_
_entity.id
_entity.type
_entity.pdbx_description
1 polymer ?
#
loop_
_entity_poly.entity_id
_entity_poly.type
_entity_poly.pdbx_seq_one_letter_code
_entity_poly.pdbx_strand_id
1 'polypeptide(L)'
;AVRQSASYTETEALAKGLIDLVAKNEEEIIAALNGRAITRFDGEPQSLDLRGETVSDSPMSGRQKFLLTISNPNLAYILLMIGLLGLYFEFSHPGAILPGVLGGISLLLAVFAFQILPINYVGLLLILLSIGLFILEVKVNSFGALAAGGVAAMIIGSLMLVKSPVPALRPSLGVILPFALGLSLIFIL
;
A
#
# COMPACT_ATOMS: atom_id res chain seq x y z
N ALA A 1 -0.28 11.40 20.48
CA ALA A 1 -0.88 10.45 19.52
C ALA A 1 0.13 10.02 18.46
N VAL A 2 0.73 10.95 17.68
CA VAL A 2 1.60 10.61 16.53
C VAL A 2 2.86 9.83 16.93
N ARG A 3 3.56 10.23 17.99
CA ARG A 3 4.82 9.57 18.43
C ARG A 3 4.61 8.17 19.02
N GLN A 4 3.42 7.87 19.53
CA GLN A 4 3.12 6.61 20.21
C GLN A 4 2.19 5.72 19.38
N SER A 5 1.80 6.15 18.15
CA SER A 5 0.81 5.46 17.29
C SER A 5 -0.45 5.04 18.04
N ALA A 6 -0.91 5.88 18.98
CA ALA A 6 -2.08 5.59 19.81
C ALA A 6 -3.35 5.73 18.98
N SER A 7 -4.19 4.69 19.01
CA SER A 7 -5.53 4.69 18.43
C SER A 7 -6.56 5.04 19.50
N TYR A 8 -7.53 5.86 19.14
CA TYR A 8 -8.63 6.25 20.01
C TYR A 8 -9.96 5.97 19.32
N THR A 9 -10.96 5.59 20.09
CA THR A 9 -12.35 5.60 19.60
C THR A 9 -12.83 7.04 19.45
N GLU A 10 -13.93 7.25 18.70
CA GLU A 10 -14.54 8.57 18.53
C GLU A 10 -14.91 9.23 19.88
N THR A 11 -15.42 8.43 20.81
CA THR A 11 -15.79 8.89 22.16
C THR A 11 -14.58 9.28 23.01
N GLU A 12 -13.50 8.50 22.93
CA GLU A 12 -12.25 8.82 23.63
C GLU A 12 -11.56 10.04 23.01
N ALA A 13 -11.59 10.17 21.69
CA ALA A 13 -11.04 11.31 20.98
C ALA A 13 -11.77 12.61 21.34
N LEU A 14 -13.11 12.56 21.44
CA LEU A 14 -13.92 13.68 21.89
C LEU A 14 -13.62 14.05 23.35
N ALA A 15 -13.58 13.06 24.25
CA ALA A 15 -13.29 13.27 25.66
C ALA A 15 -11.88 13.86 25.89
N LYS A 16 -10.92 13.59 25.01
CA LYS A 16 -9.55 14.12 25.06
C LYS A 16 -9.39 15.44 24.30
N GLY A 17 -10.44 15.99 23.72
CA GLY A 17 -10.39 17.22 22.92
C GLY A 17 -9.54 17.08 21.63
N LEU A 18 -9.42 15.88 21.09
CA LEU A 18 -8.72 15.64 19.83
C LEU A 18 -9.59 15.90 18.61
N ILE A 19 -10.91 15.85 18.80
CA ILE A 19 -11.94 16.21 17.84
C ILE A 19 -12.99 17.08 18.53
N ASP A 20 -13.72 17.88 17.77
CA ASP A 20 -14.67 18.85 18.28
C ASP A 20 -16.08 18.32 18.43
N LEU A 21 -16.45 17.34 17.60
CA LEU A 21 -17.78 16.71 17.61
C LEU A 21 -17.74 15.32 16.97
N VAL A 22 -18.76 14.54 17.31
CA VAL A 22 -19.09 13.27 16.64
C VAL A 22 -20.49 13.40 16.10
N ALA A 23 -20.71 13.04 14.85
CA ALA A 23 -22.01 13.08 14.19
C ALA A 23 -22.26 11.82 13.37
N LYS A 24 -23.52 11.43 13.20
CA LYS A 24 -23.91 10.23 12.47
C LYS A 24 -24.08 10.47 10.97
N ASN A 25 -24.35 11.70 10.59
CA ASN A 25 -24.59 12.11 9.21
C ASN A 25 -24.21 13.58 9.01
N GLU A 26 -24.21 14.04 7.78
CA GLU A 26 -23.83 15.38 7.37
C GLU A 26 -24.80 16.44 7.89
N GLU A 27 -26.10 16.12 7.95
CA GLU A 27 -27.11 17.02 8.48
C GLU A 27 -26.87 17.35 9.96
N GLU A 28 -26.49 16.34 10.75
CA GLU A 28 -26.14 16.53 12.15
C GLU A 28 -24.86 17.37 12.32
N ILE A 29 -23.88 17.24 11.40
CA ILE A 29 -22.68 18.11 11.39
C ILE A 29 -23.07 19.56 11.13
N ILE A 30 -23.89 19.80 10.10
CA ILE A 30 -24.36 21.16 9.74
C ILE A 30 -25.13 21.77 10.92
N ALA A 31 -26.04 21.02 11.52
CA ALA A 31 -26.84 21.48 12.66
C ALA A 31 -25.96 21.80 13.89
N ALA A 32 -24.97 20.98 14.19
CA ALA A 32 -24.07 21.18 15.33
C ALA A 32 -23.07 22.31 15.14
N LEU A 33 -22.70 22.63 13.89
CA LEU A 33 -21.75 23.69 13.57
C LEU A 33 -22.43 25.03 13.30
N ASN A 34 -23.73 25.04 12.97
CA ASN A 34 -24.44 26.27 12.68
C ASN A 34 -24.53 27.18 13.91
N GLY A 35 -24.12 28.42 13.75
CA GLY A 35 -24.05 29.42 14.84
C GLY A 35 -22.82 29.27 15.75
N ARG A 36 -21.96 28.27 15.56
CA ARG A 36 -20.74 28.10 16.36
C ARG A 36 -19.73 29.18 16.02
N ALA A 37 -19.16 29.82 17.04
CA ALA A 37 -18.03 30.73 16.86
C ALA A 37 -16.74 29.92 16.63
N ILE A 38 -16.06 30.23 15.55
CA ILE A 38 -14.73 29.71 15.23
C ILE A 38 -13.72 30.85 15.21
N THR A 39 -12.49 30.56 15.59
CA THR A 39 -11.37 31.49 15.42
C THR A 39 -10.70 31.22 14.09
N ARG A 40 -10.73 32.21 13.19
CA ARG A 40 -10.07 32.10 11.90
C ARG A 40 -8.56 32.14 12.04
N PHE A 41 -7.86 31.79 10.95
CA PHE A 41 -6.39 31.81 10.89
C PHE A 41 -5.78 33.21 11.21
N ASP A 42 -6.52 34.28 10.90
CA ASP A 42 -6.16 35.68 11.22
C ASP A 42 -6.41 36.07 12.70
N GLY A 43 -6.95 35.13 13.50
CA GLY A 43 -7.29 35.34 14.90
C GLY A 43 -8.66 35.97 15.12
N GLU A 44 -9.39 36.37 14.09
CA GLU A 44 -10.72 36.98 14.21
C GLU A 44 -11.79 35.91 14.48
N PRO A 45 -12.68 36.12 15.45
CA PRO A 45 -13.81 35.25 15.73
C PRO A 45 -14.86 35.42 14.64
N GLN A 46 -15.28 34.35 14.02
CA GLN A 46 -16.36 34.30 13.03
C GLN A 46 -17.42 33.29 13.44
N SER A 47 -18.69 33.68 13.39
CA SER A 47 -19.80 32.77 13.54
C SER A 47 -20.08 32.07 12.22
N LEU A 48 -20.19 30.73 12.26
CA LEU A 48 -20.59 29.94 11.10
C LEU A 48 -22.11 30.09 10.88
N ASP A 49 -22.52 30.64 9.73
CA ASP A 49 -23.91 30.59 9.29
C ASP A 49 -24.02 29.57 8.16
N LEU A 50 -24.59 28.43 8.47
CA LEU A 50 -24.73 27.28 7.56
C LEU A 50 -26.18 27.06 7.15
N ARG A 51 -27.06 28.05 7.37
CA ARG A 51 -28.47 27.95 7.01
C ARG A 51 -28.66 27.97 5.48
N GLY A 52 -29.26 26.91 4.98
CA GLY A 52 -29.51 26.77 3.54
C GLY A 52 -28.29 26.34 2.71
N GLU A 53 -27.16 26.07 3.36
CA GLU A 53 -26.01 25.48 2.69
C GLU A 53 -26.28 24.00 2.35
N THR A 54 -25.85 23.59 1.19
CA THR A 54 -25.97 22.20 0.71
C THR A 54 -24.59 21.56 0.67
N VAL A 55 -24.51 20.32 1.13
CA VAL A 55 -23.31 19.53 0.98
C VAL A 55 -23.10 19.21 -0.50
N SER A 56 -21.97 19.58 -1.05
CA SER A 56 -21.59 19.21 -2.41
C SER A 56 -20.37 18.28 -2.38
N ASP A 57 -20.50 17.17 -3.11
CA ASP A 57 -19.36 16.26 -3.30
C ASP A 57 -18.26 16.98 -4.08
N SER A 58 -17.05 16.95 -3.54
CA SER A 58 -15.86 17.39 -4.24
C SER A 58 -15.13 16.16 -4.80
N PRO A 59 -15.35 15.80 -6.08
CA PRO A 59 -14.74 14.61 -6.64
C PRO A 59 -13.23 14.76 -6.72
N MET A 60 -12.54 13.67 -6.41
CA MET A 60 -11.08 13.63 -6.50
C MET A 60 -10.61 13.95 -7.91
N SER A 61 -9.60 14.79 -8.04
CA SER A 61 -8.92 15.04 -9.31
C SER A 61 -8.26 13.76 -9.84
N GLY A 62 -7.99 13.69 -11.14
CA GLY A 62 -7.32 12.54 -11.74
C GLY A 62 -5.98 12.22 -11.08
N ARG A 63 -5.21 13.24 -10.69
CA ARG A 63 -3.96 13.07 -9.93
C ARG A 63 -4.20 12.43 -8.57
N GLN A 64 -5.22 12.86 -7.83
CA GLN A 64 -5.54 12.27 -6.51
C GLN A 64 -5.99 10.83 -6.65
N LYS A 65 -6.82 10.49 -7.66
CA LYS A 65 -7.23 9.12 -7.96
C LYS A 65 -6.03 8.23 -8.29
N PHE A 66 -5.11 8.72 -9.11
CA PHE A 66 -3.87 8.00 -9.46
C PHE A 66 -3.02 7.73 -8.21
N LEU A 67 -2.77 8.76 -7.38
CA LEU A 67 -1.99 8.61 -6.15
C LEU A 67 -2.65 7.64 -5.18
N LEU A 68 -3.96 7.72 -5.00
CA LEU A 68 -4.72 6.79 -4.16
C LEU A 68 -4.61 5.35 -4.67
N THR A 69 -4.75 5.14 -5.98
CA THR A 69 -4.64 3.82 -6.60
C THR A 69 -3.25 3.22 -6.40
N ILE A 70 -2.19 4.01 -6.67
CA ILE A 70 -0.81 3.50 -6.57
C ILE A 70 -0.37 3.30 -5.11
N SER A 71 -1.01 3.99 -4.16
CA SER A 71 -0.78 3.81 -2.72
C SER A 71 -1.43 2.53 -2.17
N ASN A 72 -2.14 1.76 -3.01
CA ASN A 72 -2.69 0.47 -2.59
C ASN A 72 -1.56 -0.57 -2.45
N PRO A 73 -1.36 -1.18 -1.26
CA PRO A 73 -0.25 -2.11 -1.04
C PRO A 73 -0.29 -3.34 -1.94
N ASN A 74 -1.49 -3.83 -2.29
CA ASN A 74 -1.64 -4.96 -3.20
C ASN A 74 -1.16 -4.60 -4.60
N LEU A 75 -1.54 -3.40 -5.10
CA LEU A 75 -1.10 -2.93 -6.41
C LEU A 75 0.41 -2.71 -6.43
N ALA A 76 0.97 -2.07 -5.40
CA ALA A 76 2.41 -1.87 -5.28
C ALA A 76 3.18 -3.19 -5.29
N TYR A 77 2.65 -4.21 -4.59
CA TYR A 77 3.21 -5.56 -4.58
C TYR A 77 3.13 -6.23 -5.95
N ILE A 78 1.97 -6.17 -6.62
CA ILE A 78 1.79 -6.72 -7.98
C ILE A 78 2.75 -6.05 -8.96
N LEU A 79 2.89 -4.73 -8.91
CA LEU A 79 3.83 -3.99 -9.75
C LEU A 79 5.28 -4.41 -9.48
N LEU A 80 5.66 -4.63 -8.21
CA LEU A 80 6.97 -5.16 -7.86
C LEU A 80 7.20 -6.55 -8.47
N MET A 81 6.23 -7.46 -8.33
CA MET A 81 6.34 -8.82 -8.86
C MET A 81 6.42 -8.84 -10.38
N ILE A 82 5.55 -8.10 -11.09
CA ILE A 82 5.61 -7.95 -12.55
C ILE A 82 6.95 -7.33 -12.97
N GLY A 83 7.42 -6.33 -12.22
CA GLY A 83 8.70 -5.69 -12.47
C GLY A 83 9.88 -6.65 -12.41
N LEU A 84 9.97 -7.41 -11.32
CA LEU A 84 11.05 -8.39 -11.12
C LEU A 84 11.00 -9.53 -12.14
N LEU A 85 9.79 -10.05 -12.41
CA LEU A 85 9.59 -11.10 -13.42
C LEU A 85 9.91 -10.62 -14.83
N GLY A 86 9.43 -9.44 -15.21
CA GLY A 86 9.68 -8.89 -16.55
C GLY A 86 11.17 -8.68 -16.81
N LEU A 87 11.91 -8.16 -15.84
CA LEU A 87 13.37 -8.05 -15.93
C LEU A 87 14.05 -9.43 -15.98
N TYR A 88 13.59 -10.37 -15.15
CA TYR A 88 14.14 -11.74 -15.21
C TYR A 88 13.95 -12.37 -16.57
N PHE A 89 12.76 -12.27 -17.18
CA PHE A 89 12.50 -12.81 -18.51
C PHE A 89 13.38 -12.18 -19.58
N GLU A 90 13.59 -10.86 -19.53
CA GLU A 90 14.48 -10.16 -20.48
C GLU A 90 15.93 -10.65 -20.36
N PHE A 91 16.45 -10.80 -19.12
CA PHE A 91 17.81 -11.30 -18.91
C PHE A 91 17.96 -12.78 -19.27
N SER A 92 16.90 -13.58 -19.13
CA SER A 92 16.92 -15.01 -19.46
C SER A 92 16.76 -15.28 -20.96
N HIS A 93 16.05 -14.40 -21.68
CA HIS A 93 15.77 -14.52 -23.11
C HIS A 93 16.05 -13.17 -23.79
N PRO A 94 17.34 -12.84 -24.02
CA PRO A 94 17.71 -11.58 -24.64
C PRO A 94 17.06 -11.40 -26.01
N GLY A 95 16.39 -10.25 -26.18
CA GLY A 95 15.66 -9.94 -27.43
C GLY A 95 14.13 -9.96 -27.30
N ALA A 96 13.59 -10.38 -26.18
CA ALA A 96 12.16 -10.33 -25.90
C ALA A 96 11.65 -8.95 -25.47
N ILE A 97 12.35 -7.89 -25.74
CA ILE A 97 12.22 -6.45 -25.39
C ILE A 97 10.95 -6.06 -24.59
N LEU A 98 9.78 -6.59 -24.96
CA LEU A 98 8.49 -6.23 -24.36
C LEU A 98 8.40 -6.55 -22.85
N PRO A 99 8.78 -7.76 -22.36
CA PRO A 99 8.76 -8.06 -20.92
C PRO A 99 9.69 -7.16 -20.11
N GLY A 100 10.88 -6.84 -20.65
CA GLY A 100 11.84 -5.95 -20.00
C GLY A 100 11.32 -4.53 -19.86
N VAL A 101 10.71 -3.97 -20.91
CA VAL A 101 10.13 -2.62 -20.88
C VAL A 101 8.97 -2.55 -19.90
N LEU A 102 8.02 -3.49 -19.98
CA LEU A 102 6.88 -3.54 -19.04
C LEU A 102 7.34 -3.79 -17.61
N GLY A 103 8.33 -4.67 -17.43
CA GLY A 103 8.96 -4.94 -16.15
C GLY A 103 9.63 -3.71 -15.55
N GLY A 104 10.42 -2.99 -16.35
CA GLY A 104 11.07 -1.76 -15.94
C GLY A 104 10.08 -0.66 -15.50
N ILE A 105 9.04 -0.42 -16.31
CA ILE A 105 7.98 0.53 -15.97
C ILE A 105 7.26 0.12 -14.67
N SER A 106 6.89 -1.15 -14.54
CA SER A 106 6.23 -1.67 -13.34
C SER A 106 7.09 -1.52 -12.10
N LEU A 107 8.41 -1.77 -12.21
CA LEU A 107 9.35 -1.61 -11.10
C LEU A 107 9.49 -0.15 -10.68
N LEU A 108 9.58 0.79 -11.62
CA LEU A 108 9.61 2.22 -11.32
C LEU A 108 8.34 2.69 -10.63
N LEU A 109 7.17 2.21 -11.07
CA LEU A 109 5.90 2.50 -10.40
C LEU A 109 5.82 1.89 -9.00
N ALA A 110 6.35 0.67 -8.80
CA ALA A 110 6.45 0.05 -7.47
C ALA A 110 7.35 0.87 -6.54
N VAL A 111 8.52 1.31 -7.02
CA VAL A 111 9.44 2.18 -6.25
C VAL A 111 8.76 3.50 -5.90
N PHE A 112 8.01 4.10 -6.82
CA PHE A 112 7.22 5.30 -6.54
C PHE A 112 6.15 5.05 -5.47
N ALA A 113 5.41 3.94 -5.55
CA ALA A 113 4.43 3.54 -4.52
C ALA A 113 5.10 3.38 -3.14
N PHE A 114 6.31 2.84 -3.12
CA PHE A 114 7.09 2.64 -1.89
C PHE A 114 7.59 3.93 -1.23
N GLN A 115 7.59 5.06 -1.93
CA GLN A 115 7.85 6.37 -1.31
C GLN A 115 6.67 6.84 -0.45
N ILE A 116 5.46 6.36 -0.74
CA ILE A 116 4.24 6.71 -0.03
C ILE A 116 3.96 5.71 1.10
N LEU A 117 4.29 4.44 0.89
CA LEU A 117 4.06 3.36 1.84
C LEU A 117 5.24 3.22 2.83
N PRO A 118 4.98 2.96 4.12
CA PRO A 118 6.04 2.71 5.11
C PRO A 118 6.64 1.32 4.90
N ILE A 119 7.60 1.19 4.01
CA ILE A 119 8.22 -0.09 3.68
C ILE A 119 9.25 -0.56 4.71
N ASN A 120 9.37 -1.89 4.77
CA ASN A 120 10.42 -2.60 5.49
C ASN A 120 11.44 -3.16 4.51
N TYR A 121 12.65 -2.61 4.54
CA TYR A 121 13.72 -3.06 3.66
C TYR A 121 14.10 -4.54 3.88
N VAL A 122 13.96 -5.07 5.10
CA VAL A 122 14.21 -6.51 5.36
C VAL A 122 13.20 -7.37 4.62
N GLY A 123 11.91 -6.96 4.61
CA GLY A 123 10.88 -7.64 3.82
C GLY A 123 11.19 -7.61 2.32
N LEU A 124 11.63 -6.45 1.81
CA LEU A 124 12.03 -6.33 0.41
C LEU A 124 13.24 -7.23 0.07
N LEU A 125 14.25 -7.25 0.94
CA LEU A 125 15.43 -8.11 0.74
C LEU A 125 15.07 -9.60 0.78
N LEU A 126 14.13 -10.03 1.62
CA LEU A 126 13.63 -11.40 1.64
C LEU A 126 12.93 -11.78 0.34
N ILE A 127 12.16 -10.85 -0.24
CA ILE A 127 11.53 -11.07 -1.56
C ILE A 127 12.60 -11.19 -2.64
N LEU A 128 13.61 -10.35 -2.66
CA LEU A 128 14.71 -10.44 -3.61
C LEU A 128 15.50 -11.73 -3.43
N LEU A 129 15.76 -12.15 -2.19
CA LEU A 129 16.40 -13.42 -1.86
C LEU A 129 15.57 -14.59 -2.39
N SER A 130 14.24 -14.56 -2.25
CA SER A 130 13.37 -15.62 -2.74
C SER A 130 13.48 -15.83 -4.25
N ILE A 131 13.54 -14.72 -5.01
CA ILE A 131 13.76 -14.78 -6.47
C ILE A 131 15.14 -15.36 -6.79
N GLY A 132 16.17 -14.95 -6.05
CA GLY A 132 17.50 -15.53 -6.16
C GLY A 132 17.50 -17.04 -5.92
N LEU A 133 16.77 -17.51 -4.90
CA LEU A 133 16.62 -18.94 -4.60
C LEU A 133 15.88 -19.70 -5.72
N PHE A 134 14.83 -19.12 -6.29
CA PHE A 134 14.14 -19.71 -7.44
C PHE A 134 15.06 -19.82 -8.68
N ILE A 135 15.83 -18.78 -8.99
CA ILE A 135 16.81 -18.79 -10.08
C ILE A 135 17.90 -19.84 -9.84
N LEU A 136 18.36 -20.00 -8.60
CA LEU A 136 19.35 -21.01 -8.23
C LEU A 136 18.80 -22.44 -8.33
N GLU A 137 17.53 -22.67 -8.00
CA GLU A 137 16.87 -23.97 -8.16
C GLU A 137 16.98 -24.50 -9.59
N VAL A 138 16.72 -23.64 -10.59
CA VAL A 138 16.86 -23.99 -12.01
C VAL A 138 18.29 -24.38 -12.39
N LYS A 139 19.30 -23.76 -11.73
CA LYS A 139 20.71 -23.99 -12.07
C LYS A 139 21.35 -25.18 -11.35
N VAL A 140 20.92 -25.47 -10.12
CA VAL A 140 21.61 -26.38 -9.21
C VAL A 140 20.89 -27.73 -9.05
N ASN A 141 19.65 -27.86 -9.54
CA ASN A 141 18.81 -29.07 -9.38
C ASN A 141 18.78 -29.57 -7.93
N SER A 142 18.35 -28.74 -6.99
CA SER A 142 18.32 -29.06 -5.57
C SER A 142 17.09 -29.87 -5.13
N PHE A 143 16.41 -30.51 -6.06
CA PHE A 143 15.20 -31.32 -5.82
C PHE A 143 14.08 -30.57 -5.08
N GLY A 144 13.95 -29.25 -5.33
CA GLY A 144 12.90 -28.41 -4.75
C GLY A 144 13.25 -27.78 -3.40
N ALA A 145 14.43 -28.06 -2.83
CA ALA A 145 14.81 -27.51 -1.51
C ALA A 145 14.98 -25.98 -1.55
N LEU A 146 15.63 -25.45 -2.60
CA LEU A 146 15.78 -24.00 -2.78
C LEU A 146 14.44 -23.34 -3.13
N ALA A 147 13.59 -24.03 -3.91
CA ALA A 147 12.24 -23.53 -4.22
C ALA A 147 11.38 -23.45 -2.95
N ALA A 148 11.40 -24.45 -2.07
CA ALA A 148 10.70 -24.41 -0.80
C ALA A 148 11.19 -23.25 0.09
N GLY A 149 12.51 -23.06 0.17
CA GLY A 149 13.11 -21.90 0.83
C GLY A 149 12.70 -20.57 0.22
N GLY A 150 12.63 -20.52 -1.12
CA GLY A 150 12.15 -19.36 -1.89
C GLY A 150 10.70 -19.01 -1.58
N VAL A 151 9.80 -19.99 -1.54
CA VAL A 151 8.39 -19.79 -1.16
C VAL A 151 8.31 -19.24 0.27
N ALA A 152 9.02 -19.84 1.21
CA ALA A 152 9.02 -19.37 2.60
C ALA A 152 9.55 -17.94 2.73
N ALA A 153 10.68 -17.63 2.09
CA ALA A 153 11.27 -16.29 2.07
C ALA A 153 10.33 -15.26 1.41
N MET A 154 9.64 -15.63 0.32
CA MET A 154 8.68 -14.77 -0.36
C MET A 154 7.48 -14.45 0.52
N ILE A 155 6.87 -15.45 1.15
CA ILE A 155 5.71 -15.24 2.02
C ILE A 155 6.10 -14.36 3.21
N ILE A 156 7.18 -14.68 3.92
CA ILE A 156 7.65 -13.91 5.08
C ILE A 156 8.02 -12.48 4.65
N GLY A 157 8.79 -12.34 3.58
CA GLY A 157 9.18 -11.04 3.05
C GLY A 157 8.00 -10.17 2.66
N SER A 158 7.00 -10.76 2.00
CA SER A 158 5.79 -10.06 1.57
C SER A 158 4.93 -9.61 2.75
N LEU A 159 4.78 -10.43 3.77
CA LEU A 159 4.07 -10.07 5.00
C LEU A 159 4.79 -8.97 5.78
N MET A 160 6.12 -8.93 5.71
CA MET A 160 6.95 -7.92 6.34
C MET A 160 7.12 -6.65 5.50
N LEU A 161 6.74 -6.65 4.21
CA LEU A 161 7.04 -5.58 3.26
C LEU A 161 6.53 -4.22 3.70
N VAL A 162 5.32 -4.14 4.24
CA VAL A 162 4.72 -2.89 4.69
C VAL A 162 4.59 -2.87 6.21
N LYS A 163 5.20 -1.88 6.86
CA LYS A 163 5.12 -1.63 8.30
C LYS A 163 3.83 -0.90 8.63
N SER A 164 2.73 -1.61 8.82
CA SER A 164 1.47 -1.01 9.24
C SER A 164 0.82 -1.84 10.35
N PRO A 165 0.27 -1.21 11.40
CA PRO A 165 -0.54 -1.90 12.40
C PRO A 165 -1.91 -2.30 11.82
N VAL A 166 -2.35 -1.65 10.73
CA VAL A 166 -3.64 -1.90 10.10
C VAL A 166 -3.49 -2.99 9.03
N PRO A 167 -4.16 -4.15 9.16
CA PRO A 167 -4.05 -5.24 8.18
C PRO A 167 -4.43 -4.84 6.75
N ALA A 168 -5.40 -3.95 6.58
CA ALA A 168 -5.84 -3.46 5.28
C ALA A 168 -4.76 -2.67 4.50
N LEU A 169 -3.72 -2.18 5.20
CA LEU A 169 -2.58 -1.48 4.61
C LEU A 169 -1.37 -2.39 4.36
N ARG A 170 -1.56 -3.71 4.39
CA ARG A 170 -0.54 -4.71 4.03
C ARG A 170 -0.98 -5.48 2.79
N PRO A 171 -0.04 -6.01 1.99
CA PRO A 171 -0.39 -6.92 0.91
C PRO A 171 -1.18 -8.11 1.45
N SER A 172 -2.29 -8.45 0.80
CA SER A 172 -3.17 -9.53 1.24
C SER A 172 -2.59 -10.90 0.90
N LEU A 173 -2.87 -11.92 1.72
CA LEU A 173 -2.48 -13.30 1.43
C LEU A 173 -3.07 -13.79 0.10
N GLY A 174 -4.24 -13.30 -0.31
CA GLY A 174 -4.85 -13.61 -1.59
C GLY A 174 -4.05 -13.11 -2.79
N VAL A 175 -3.15 -12.14 -2.61
CA VAL A 175 -2.21 -11.68 -3.64
C VAL A 175 -0.84 -12.36 -3.47
N ILE A 176 -0.36 -12.50 -2.24
CA ILE A 176 0.95 -13.09 -1.95
C ILE A 176 1.04 -14.56 -2.39
N LEU A 177 0.06 -15.38 -2.01
CA LEU A 177 0.11 -16.82 -2.25
C LEU A 177 0.13 -17.20 -3.73
N PRO A 178 -0.71 -16.62 -4.62
CA PRO A 178 -0.62 -16.89 -6.05
C PRO A 178 0.74 -16.56 -6.66
N PHE A 179 1.38 -15.45 -6.24
CA PHE A 179 2.71 -15.13 -6.71
C PHE A 179 3.77 -16.09 -6.17
N ALA A 180 3.75 -16.41 -4.86
CA ALA A 180 4.73 -17.33 -4.27
C ALA A 180 4.65 -18.72 -4.87
N LEU A 181 3.45 -19.27 -5.02
CA LEU A 181 3.24 -20.60 -5.59
C LEU A 181 3.42 -20.62 -7.12
N GLY A 182 2.92 -19.59 -7.80
CA GLY A 182 3.05 -19.46 -9.25
C GLY A 182 4.50 -19.34 -9.69
N LEU A 183 5.29 -18.53 -8.98
CA LEU A 183 6.73 -18.42 -9.23
C LEU A 183 7.45 -19.74 -8.95
N SER A 184 7.18 -20.36 -7.81
CA SER A 184 7.76 -21.67 -7.50
C SER A 184 7.46 -22.70 -8.62
N LEU A 185 6.24 -22.72 -9.12
CA LEU A 185 5.86 -23.63 -10.23
C LEU A 185 6.61 -23.31 -11.53
N ILE A 186 6.73 -22.02 -11.89
CA ILE A 186 7.44 -21.57 -13.10
C ILE A 186 8.92 -21.97 -13.06
N PHE A 187 9.54 -21.91 -11.88
CA PHE A 187 10.98 -22.20 -11.74
C PHE A 187 11.30 -23.68 -11.45
N ILE A 188 10.31 -24.51 -11.09
CA ILE A 188 10.50 -25.96 -10.90
C ILE A 188 10.25 -26.74 -12.22
N LEU A 189 9.34 -26.26 -13.09
CA LEU A 189 9.02 -26.86 -14.40
C LEU A 189 10.03 -26.46 -15.48
#